data_80709d63b0338e8436198272f51aff7f
#
_entry.id   80709d63b0338e8436198272f51aff7f
#
_cell.length_a   1.000
_cell.length_b   1.000
_cell.length_c   1.000
_cell.angle_alpha   90.00
_cell.angle_beta   90.00
_cell.angle_gamma   90.00
#
_symmetry.space_group_name_H-M   'P 1'
#
loop_
_entity.id
_entity.type
_entity.pdbx_description
1 polymer ?
#
loop_
_entity_poly.entity_id
_entity_poly.type
_entity_poly.pdbx_seq_one_letter_code
_entity_poly.pdbx_strand_id
1 'polypeptide(L)' 'MIYYECKHPVTVTPLKFILVKTRKHKFRFVNMTDSFLIKFKFNTPAQAYDWLDEFFGPDNWEAKDTANDPIC' A
#
# COMPACT_ATOMS: atom_id res chain seq x y z
N MET A 1 -1.41 -13.19 -1.40
CA MET A 1 -1.27 -11.96 -0.60
C MET A 1 -1.39 -10.77 -1.52
N ILE A 2 -2.19 -9.80 -1.16
CA ILE A 2 -2.38 -8.59 -1.96
C ILE A 2 -1.44 -7.50 -1.45
N TYR A 3 -0.73 -6.86 -2.37
CA TYR A 3 0.08 -5.70 -2.05
C TYR A 3 -0.27 -4.55 -3.01
N TYR A 4 0.08 -3.34 -2.61
CA TYR A 4 -0.21 -2.13 -3.38
C TYR A 4 1.10 -1.55 -3.84
N GLU A 5 1.26 -1.44 -5.15
CA GLU A 5 2.45 -0.86 -5.77
C GLU A 5 2.15 0.60 -6.13
N CYS A 6 2.94 1.51 -5.59
CA CYS A 6 2.70 2.94 -5.71
C CYS A 6 3.90 3.60 -6.37
N LYS A 7 3.64 4.43 -7.39
CA LYS A 7 4.67 5.21 -8.08
C LYS A 7 4.82 6.55 -7.38
N HIS A 8 6.01 6.83 -6.88
CA HIS A 8 6.32 8.09 -6.24
C HIS A 8 7.30 8.88 -7.11
N PRO A 9 7.08 10.19 -7.31
CA PRO A 9 7.91 10.97 -8.22
C PRO A 9 9.37 11.12 -7.78
N VAL A 10 9.65 10.92 -6.49
CA VAL A 10 11.00 11.08 -5.95
C VAL A 10 11.78 9.76 -5.96
N THR A 11 11.11 8.62 -6.04
CA THR A 11 11.77 7.31 -6.02
C THR A 11 11.90 6.72 -7.41
N VAL A 12 13.03 6.07 -7.67
CA VAL A 12 13.28 5.39 -8.96
C VAL A 12 12.46 4.11 -9.04
N THR A 13 12.33 3.39 -7.93
CA THR A 13 11.57 2.15 -7.86
C THR A 13 10.23 2.38 -7.19
N PRO A 14 9.17 1.70 -7.64
CA PRO A 14 7.86 1.80 -6.99
C PRO A 14 7.92 1.33 -5.54
N LEU A 15 7.13 1.99 -4.70
CA LEU A 15 6.94 1.56 -3.32
C LEU A 15 5.89 0.47 -3.26
N LYS A 16 6.09 -0.51 -2.38
CA LYS A 16 5.17 -1.63 -2.21
C LYS A 16 4.71 -1.70 -0.78
N PHE A 17 3.40 -1.72 -0.58
CA PHE A 17 2.78 -1.75 0.74
C PHE A 17 1.82 -2.91 0.88
N ILE A 18 1.74 -3.46 2.09
CA ILE A 18 0.70 -4.41 2.49
C ILE A 18 -0.24 -3.70 3.45
N LEU A 19 -1.54 -3.87 3.28
CA LEU A 19 -2.53 -3.38 4.23
C LEU A 19 -2.76 -4.46 5.28
N VAL A 20 -2.48 -4.14 6.54
CA VAL A 20 -2.63 -5.09 7.64
C VAL A 20 -3.64 -4.59 8.66
N LYS A 21 -4.35 -5.53 9.29
CA LYS A 21 -5.30 -5.23 10.35
C LYS A 21 -4.57 -5.25 11.69
N THR A 22 -4.74 -4.20 12.48
CA THR A 22 -4.12 -4.10 13.79
C THR A 22 -4.99 -4.75 14.87
N ARG A 23 -4.46 -4.89 16.09
CA ARG A 23 -5.20 -5.47 17.22
C ARG A 23 -6.43 -4.66 17.61
N LYS A 24 -6.45 -3.36 17.30
CA LYS A 24 -7.56 -2.47 17.65
C LYS A 24 -8.57 -2.34 16.51
N HIS A 25 -8.59 -3.30 15.58
CA HIS A 25 -9.49 -3.30 14.41
C HIS A 25 -9.26 -2.09 13.49
N LYS A 26 -8.03 -1.58 13.47
CA LYS A 26 -7.61 -0.53 12.53
C LYS A 26 -6.82 -1.17 11.40
N PHE A 27 -6.60 -0.42 10.33
CA PHE A 27 -5.81 -0.86 9.20
C PHE A 27 -4.63 0.09 9.03
N ARG A 28 -3.49 -0.46 8.64
CA ARG A 28 -2.29 0.34 8.36
C ARG A 28 -1.50 -0.28 7.23
N PHE A 29 -0.75 0.55 6.53
CA PHE A 29 0.18 0.07 5.52
C PHE A 29 1.53 -0.28 6.15
N VAL A 30 2.10 -1.40 5.68
CA VAL A 30 3.46 -1.79 6.03
C VAL A 30 4.25 -1.82 4.73
N ASN A 31 5.40 -1.13 4.73
CA ASN A 31 6.29 -1.09 3.57
C ASN A 31 7.00 -2.43 3.43
N MET A 32 7.00 -2.99 2.23
CA MET A 32 7.62 -4.28 1.94
C MET A 32 9.11 -4.18 1.62
N THR A 33 9.60 -3.01 1.23
CA THR A 33 10.91 -2.95 0.57
C THR A 33 11.92 -2.04 1.24
N ASP A 34 11.49 -1.11 2.09
CA ASP A 34 12.45 -0.17 2.61
C ASP A 34 11.94 0.59 3.83
N SER A 35 12.57 1.69 4.15
CA SER A 35 12.38 2.42 5.39
C SER A 35 11.29 3.48 5.35
N PHE A 36 10.55 3.61 4.26
CA PHE A 36 9.45 4.58 4.19
C PHE A 36 8.34 4.14 5.13
N LEU A 37 8.11 4.91 6.18
CA LEU A 37 7.20 4.53 7.24
C LEU A 37 5.90 5.31 7.14
N ILE A 38 4.78 4.57 7.00
CA ILE A 38 3.46 5.17 7.03
C ILE A 38 2.89 4.96 8.42
N LYS A 39 2.68 6.07 9.15
CA LYS A 39 2.21 6.04 10.52
C LYS A 39 0.70 6.16 10.65
N PHE A 40 0.01 6.36 9.54
CA PHE A 40 -1.44 6.54 9.55
C PHE A 40 -2.16 5.22 9.79
N LYS A 41 -3.23 5.29 10.57
CA LYS A 41 -4.14 4.18 10.80
C LYS A 41 -5.51 4.54 10.24
N PHE A 42 -6.15 3.57 9.62
CA PHE A 42 -7.46 3.76 8.98
C PHE A 42 -8.51 2.90 9.67
N ASN A 43 -9.73 3.37 9.69
CA ASN A 43 -10.84 2.61 10.30
C ASN A 43 -11.38 1.54 9.35
N THR A 44 -11.26 1.76 8.06
CA THR A 44 -11.74 0.83 7.02
C THR A 44 -10.72 0.74 5.90
N PRO A 45 -10.71 -0.36 5.12
CA PRO A 45 -9.87 -0.44 3.93
C PRO A 45 -10.16 0.67 2.90
N ALA A 46 -11.43 1.08 2.80
CA ALA A 46 -11.79 2.16 1.88
C ALA A 46 -11.08 3.47 2.21
N GLN A 47 -10.92 3.79 3.49
CA GLN A 47 -10.16 4.97 3.90
C GLN A 47 -8.69 4.87 3.50
N ALA A 48 -8.11 3.67 3.58
CA ALA A 48 -6.74 3.44 3.15
C ALA A 48 -6.57 3.68 1.65
N TYR A 49 -7.52 3.23 0.85
CA TYR A 49 -7.50 3.46 -0.61
C TYR A 49 -7.66 4.94 -0.94
N ASP A 50 -8.52 5.64 -0.23
CA ASP A 50 -8.67 7.09 -0.40
C ASP A 50 -7.36 7.82 -0.10
N TRP A 51 -6.63 7.37 0.91
CA TRP A 51 -5.33 7.94 1.22
C TRP A 51 -4.32 7.72 0.09
N LEU A 52 -4.32 6.52 -0.52
CA LEU A 52 -3.47 6.26 -1.68
C LEU A 52 -3.81 7.18 -2.85
N ASP A 53 -5.11 7.40 -3.09
CA ASP A 53 -5.56 8.32 -4.15
C ASP A 53 -5.08 9.76 -3.91
N GLU A 54 -5.12 10.21 -2.66
CA GLU A 54 -4.71 11.57 -2.33
C GLU A 54 -3.20 11.73 -2.32
N PHE A 55 -2.48 10.75 -1.81
CA PHE A 55 -1.03 10.87 -1.65
C PHE A 55 -0.27 10.60 -2.94
N PHE A 56 -0.63 9.55 -3.66
CA PHE A 56 0.06 9.17 -4.90
C PHE A 56 -0.69 9.58 -6.16
N GLY A 57 -2.00 9.71 -6.08
CA GLY A 57 -2.88 9.94 -7.22
C GLY A 57 -3.55 8.65 -7.67
N PRO A 58 -4.79 8.73 -8.17
CA PRO A 58 -5.58 7.54 -8.52
C PRO A 58 -4.96 6.68 -9.63
N ASP A 59 -4.13 7.28 -10.48
CA ASP A 59 -3.48 6.57 -11.59
C ASP A 59 -2.07 6.09 -11.24
N ASN A 60 -1.61 6.33 -10.02
CA ASN A 60 -0.23 6.07 -9.63
C ASN A 60 -0.07 4.92 -8.66
N TRP A 61 -1.13 4.16 -8.41
CA TRP A 61 -1.04 2.96 -7.59
C TRP A 61 -1.97 1.88 -8.13
N GLU A 62 -1.63 0.64 -7.83
CA GLU A 62 -2.46 -0.49 -8.21
C GLU A 62 -2.32 -1.63 -7.20
N ALA A 63 -3.39 -2.42 -7.06
CA ALA A 63 -3.36 -3.62 -6.23
C ALA A 63 -2.85 -4.79 -7.06
N LYS A 64 -1.91 -5.56 -6.51
CA LYS A 64 -1.37 -6.76 -7.12
C LYS A 64 -1.47 -7.94 -6.16
N ASP A 65 -1.68 -9.12 -6.70
CA ASP A 65 -1.79 -10.34 -5.90
C ASP A 65 -0.63 -11.26 -6.25
N THR A 66 0.20 -11.58 -5.26
CA THR A 66 1.34 -12.47 -5.46
C THR A 66 0.93 -13.89 -5.82
N ALA A 67 -0.28 -14.31 -5.44
CA ALA A 67 -0.78 -15.64 -5.79
C ALA A 67 -1.02 -15.79 -7.29
N ASN A 68 -1.19 -14.69 -8.01
CA ASN A 68 -1.39 -14.68 -9.45
C ASN A 68 -0.14 -14.34 -10.23
N ASP A 69 0.99 -14.20 -9.55
CA ASP A 69 2.27 -13.88 -10.20
C ASP A 69 2.84 -15.15 -10.82
N PRO A 70 3.06 -15.19 -12.14
CA PRO A 70 3.57 -16.40 -12.79
C PRO A 70 5.00 -16.75 -12.42
N ILE A 71 5.71 -15.87 -11.76
CA ILE A 71 7.10 -16.10 -11.35
C ILE A 71 7.17 -16.78 -9.99
N CYS A 72 6.10 -16.74 -9.23
CA CYS A 72 6.06 -17.36 -7.89
C CYS A 72 5.78 -18.85 -7.93
#